data_cb528a0bcea347a7f81b5656094f0354
#
_entry.id   cb528a0bcea347a7f81b5656094f0354
#
_cell.length_a   1.000
_cell.length_b   1.000
_cell.length_c   1.000
_cell.angle_alpha   90.00
_cell.angle_beta   90.00
_cell.angle_gamma   90.00
#
_symmetry.space_group_name_H-M   'P 1'
#
loop_
_entity.id
_entity.type
_entity.pdbx_description
1 polymer ?
#
loop_
_entity_poly.entity_id
_entity_poly.type
_entity_poly.pdbx_seq_one_letter_code
_entity_poly.pdbx_strand_id
1 'polypeptide(L)' 'MDIRKLFGANVRHFRLAAGLSQEAVAERMGVDRAYVSLIERGGQNATLLSIHETAQALHVKPADLLADPPHSAGE' A
#
# COMPACT_ATOMS: atom_id res chain seq x y z
N MET A 1 -0.74 -16.92 -6.10
CA MET A 1 -0.80 -15.48 -5.79
C MET A 1 0.41 -15.06 -4.95
N ASP A 2 1.02 -13.93 -5.26
CA ASP A 2 2.10 -13.39 -4.43
C ASP A 2 1.51 -12.29 -3.55
N ILE A 3 1.45 -12.55 -2.26
CA ILE A 3 0.83 -11.62 -1.31
C ILE A 3 1.56 -10.26 -1.28
N ARG A 4 2.85 -10.26 -1.56
CA ARG A 4 3.60 -9.00 -1.61
C ARG A 4 3.14 -8.13 -2.77
N LYS A 5 2.84 -8.75 -3.90
CA LYS A 5 2.33 -8.03 -5.06
C LYS A 5 0.91 -7.55 -4.83
N LEU A 6 0.09 -8.36 -4.19
CA LEU A 6 -1.26 -7.96 -3.85
C LEU A 6 -1.24 -6.75 -2.92
N PHE A 7 -0.41 -6.82 -1.87
CA PHE A 7 -0.27 -5.72 -0.92
C PHE A 7 0.19 -4.45 -1.65
N GLY A 8 1.23 -4.57 -2.47
CA GLY A 8 1.76 -3.43 -3.21
C GLY A 8 0.76 -2.80 -4.16
N ALA A 9 -0.01 -3.63 -4.86
CA ALA A 9 -1.04 -3.14 -5.77
C ALA A 9 -2.13 -2.38 -5.02
N ASN A 10 -2.52 -2.88 -3.85
CA ASN A 10 -3.52 -2.21 -3.03
C ASN A 10 -2.99 -0.89 -2.47
N VAL A 11 -1.73 -0.86 -2.04
CA VAL A 11 -1.12 0.38 -1.56
C VAL A 11 -1.16 1.42 -2.65
N ARG A 12 -0.76 1.05 -3.86
CA ARG A 12 -0.78 1.97 -4.98
C ARG A 12 -2.20 2.44 -5.30
N HIS A 13 -3.16 1.51 -5.28
CA HIS A 13 -4.56 1.84 -5.56
C HIS A 13 -5.08 2.90 -4.58
N PHE A 14 -4.90 2.66 -3.30
CA PHE A 14 -5.42 3.61 -2.30
C PHE A 14 -4.63 4.91 -2.28
N ARG A 15 -3.34 4.84 -2.57
CA ARG A 15 -2.53 6.05 -2.68
C ARG A 15 -3.05 6.96 -3.80
N LEU A 16 -3.25 6.38 -4.97
CA LEU A 16 -3.74 7.15 -6.11
C LEU A 16 -5.15 7.67 -5.87
N ALA A 17 -6.00 6.85 -5.26
CA ALA A 17 -7.37 7.26 -4.93
C ALA A 17 -7.37 8.45 -3.96
N ALA A 18 -6.38 8.52 -3.10
CA ALA A 18 -6.27 9.63 -2.13
C ALA A 18 -5.57 10.86 -2.74
N GLY A 19 -5.08 10.75 -3.97
CA GLY A 19 -4.37 11.85 -4.61
C GLY A 19 -2.99 12.10 -4.03
N LEU A 20 -2.36 11.07 -3.46
CA LEU A 20 -1.07 11.22 -2.80
C LEU A 20 0.06 10.73 -3.68
N SER A 21 1.22 11.40 -3.58
CA SER A 21 2.45 10.92 -4.19
C SER A 21 3.08 9.85 -3.30
N GLN A 22 4.00 9.08 -3.87
CA GLN A 22 4.77 8.13 -3.06
C GLN A 22 5.53 8.87 -1.96
N GLU A 23 6.04 10.04 -2.28
CA GLU A 23 6.78 10.85 -1.32
C GLU A 23 5.88 11.27 -0.15
N ALA A 24 4.64 11.65 -0.44
CA ALA A 24 3.71 12.06 0.61
C ALA A 24 3.40 10.90 1.55
N VAL A 25 3.19 9.71 1.00
CA VAL A 25 2.95 8.53 1.83
C VAL A 25 4.16 8.20 2.67
N ALA A 26 5.35 8.26 2.05
CA ALA A 26 6.60 8.00 2.77
C ALA A 26 6.77 8.97 3.95
N GLU A 27 6.44 10.24 3.72
CA GLU A 27 6.53 11.25 4.76
C GLU A 27 5.60 10.93 5.93
N ARG A 28 4.38 10.51 5.63
CA ARG A 28 3.41 10.14 6.67
C ARG A 28 3.87 8.92 7.46
N MET A 29 4.60 8.02 6.80
CA MET A 29 5.09 6.79 7.43
C MET A 29 6.43 7.00 8.14
N GLY A 30 7.11 8.11 7.86
CA GLY A 30 8.44 8.32 8.40
C GLY A 30 9.51 7.46 7.74
N VAL A 31 9.34 7.16 6.46
CA VAL A 31 10.28 6.31 5.71
C VAL A 31 10.69 7.03 4.42
N ASP A 32 11.68 6.47 3.73
CA ASP A 32 12.10 7.00 2.43
C ASP A 32 11.09 6.65 1.35
N ARG A 33 10.99 7.51 0.33
CA ARG A 33 10.15 7.24 -0.82
C ARG A 33 10.49 5.90 -1.47
N ALA A 34 11.78 5.56 -1.48
CA ALA A 34 12.21 4.29 -2.05
C ALA A 34 11.54 3.08 -1.39
N TYR A 35 11.25 3.18 -0.11
CA TYR A 35 10.57 2.12 0.61
C TYR A 35 9.13 1.95 0.09
N VAL A 36 8.42 3.06 -0.11
CA VAL A 36 7.06 3.02 -0.65
C VAL A 36 7.09 2.46 -2.08
N SER A 37 8.05 2.89 -2.88
CA SER A 37 8.21 2.38 -4.23
C SER A 37 8.43 0.87 -4.23
N LEU A 38 9.27 0.38 -3.31
CA LEU A 38 9.54 -1.05 -3.18
C LEU A 38 8.28 -1.82 -2.80
N ILE A 39 7.49 -1.28 -1.86
CA ILE A 39 6.22 -1.89 -1.49
C ILE A 39 5.32 -2.03 -2.71
N GLU A 40 5.18 -0.96 -3.48
CA GLU A 40 4.25 -0.95 -4.61
C GLU A 40 4.68 -1.88 -5.74
N ARG A 41 5.97 -2.15 -5.85
CA ARG A 41 6.48 -3.10 -6.83
C ARG A 41 6.38 -4.56 -6.38
N GLY A 42 5.95 -4.77 -5.13
CA GLY A 42 5.81 -6.12 -4.62
C GLY A 42 7.12 -6.74 -4.15
N GLY A 43 8.12 -5.89 -3.88
CA GLY A 43 9.43 -6.37 -3.47
C GLY A 43 9.69 -6.38 -1.97
N GLN A 44 8.72 -5.96 -1.17
CA GLN A 44 8.91 -5.84 0.27
C GLN A 44 8.12 -6.87 1.04
N ASN A 45 8.80 -7.57 1.95
CA ASN A 45 8.14 -8.44 2.92
C ASN A 45 7.67 -7.55 4.08
N ALA A 46 6.41 -7.14 4.02
CA ALA A 46 5.89 -6.23 5.03
C ALA A 46 5.60 -6.98 6.33
N THR A 47 5.95 -6.36 7.44
CA THR A 47 5.59 -6.88 8.77
C THR A 47 4.17 -6.43 9.10
N LEU A 48 3.57 -7.02 10.12
CA LEU A 48 2.27 -6.57 10.60
C LEU A 48 2.30 -5.10 10.96
N LEU A 49 3.39 -4.65 11.57
CA LEU A 49 3.51 -3.25 11.96
C LEU A 49 3.58 -2.35 10.73
N SER A 50 4.36 -2.71 9.73
CA SER A 50 4.45 -1.87 8.53
C SER A 50 3.14 -1.85 7.75
N ILE A 51 2.38 -2.94 7.75
CA ILE A 51 1.04 -2.95 7.14
C ILE A 51 0.14 -1.97 7.88
N HIS A 52 0.18 -1.99 9.20
CA HIS A 52 -0.60 -1.09 10.03
C HIS A 52 -0.23 0.38 9.75
N GLU A 53 1.07 0.67 9.72
CA GLU A 53 1.54 2.03 9.46
C GLU A 53 1.17 2.53 8.07
N THR A 54 1.25 1.64 7.08
CA THR A 54 0.85 1.99 5.73
C THR A 54 -0.65 2.29 5.67
N ALA A 55 -1.44 1.47 6.32
CA ALA A 55 -2.89 1.66 6.37
C ALA A 55 -3.24 2.99 7.02
N GLN A 56 -2.55 3.33 8.11
CA GLN A 56 -2.78 4.62 8.77
C GLN A 56 -2.45 5.78 7.85
N ALA A 57 -1.35 5.69 7.12
CA ALA A 57 -0.93 6.75 6.20
C ALA A 57 -1.96 6.96 5.09
N LEU A 58 -2.64 5.90 4.69
CA LEU A 58 -3.63 5.93 3.61
C LEU A 58 -5.07 6.08 4.12
N HIS A 59 -5.27 6.10 5.44
CA HIS A 59 -6.60 6.20 6.06
C HIS A 59 -7.52 5.07 5.64
N VAL A 60 -6.97 3.86 5.58
CA VAL A 60 -7.74 2.64 5.30
C VAL A 60 -7.46 1.62 6.38
N LYS A 61 -8.25 0.55 6.38
CA LYS A 61 -8.01 -0.55 7.32
C LYS A 61 -6.89 -1.44 6.80
N PRO A 62 -6.11 -2.06 7.68
CA PRO A 62 -5.09 -3.01 7.23
C PRO A 62 -5.66 -4.10 6.34
N ALA A 63 -6.86 -4.59 6.63
CA ALA A 63 -7.51 -5.62 5.83
C ALA A 63 -7.73 -5.18 4.39
N ASP A 64 -7.98 -3.89 4.17
CA ASP A 64 -8.19 -3.36 2.82
C ASP A 64 -6.95 -3.53 1.95
N LEU A 65 -5.78 -3.53 2.56
CA LEU A 65 -4.53 -3.65 1.83
C LEU A 65 -4.21 -5.09 1.46
N LEU A 66 -4.95 -6.04 2.02
CA LEU A 66 -4.74 -7.46 1.73
C LEU A 66 -5.94 -8.09 1.02
N ALA A 67 -6.92 -7.28 0.67
CA ALA A 67 -8.11 -7.75 -0.01
C ALA A 67 -7.92 -7.70 -1.52
N ASP A 68 -8.75 -8.43 -2.24
CA ASP A 68 -8.74 -8.34 -3.69
C ASP A 68 -9.10 -6.92 -4.11
N PRO A 69 -8.48 -6.39 -5.18
CA PRO A 69 -8.77 -5.04 -5.64
C PRO A 69 -10.25 -4.88 -5.99
N PRO A 70 -10.88 -3.77 -5.53
CA PRO A 70 -12.32 -3.59 -5.75
C PRO A 70 -12.73 -3.61 -7.22
N HIS A 71 -11.90 -3.09 -8.09
CA HIS A 71 -12.24 -2.98 -9.50
C HIS A 71 -12.31 -4.33 -10.20
N SER A 72 -11.63 -5.34 -9.67
CA SER A 72 -11.60 -6.64 -10.32
C SER A 72 -12.98 -7.29 -10.33
N ALA A 73 -13.85 -6.87 -9.44
CA ALA A 73 -15.21 -7.39 -9.40
C ALA A 73 -16.06 -6.85 -10.53
N GLY A 74 -15.66 -5.78 -11.14
CA GLY A 74 -16.45 -5.14 -12.17
C GLY A 74 -16.26 -5.70 -13.55
N GLU A 75 -15.31 -6.56 -13.72
CA GLU A 75 -15.02 -7.06 -15.07
C GLU A 75 -15.85 -8.18 -15.53
#